data_9620f573c7a3c2ea40703873d1bbf603
#
_entry.id   9620f573c7a3c2ea40703873d1bbf603
#
_cell.length_a   1.000
_cell.length_b   1.000
_cell.length_c   1.000
_cell.angle_alpha   90.00
_cell.angle_beta   90.00
_cell.angle_gamma   90.00
#
_symmetry.space_group_name_H-M   'P 1'
#
loop_
_entity.id
_entity.type
_entity.pdbx_description
1 polymer ?
#
loop_
_entity_poly.entity_id
_entity_poly.type
_entity_poly.pdbx_seq_one_letter_code
_entity_poly.pdbx_strand_id
1 'polypeptide(L)'
;KRVARLIPYYEYDEARFFAADGAPDEIVQLRRKGFADLAALYRERFARSAALSSEAAESISDLQFTASYRVPFQFSRYVRERLKGGGFLQASTGVKVTDLDGNELYDLTGSYGVNVFGYDFYRSCIAEGSARVAALGPVLGAYHPVVADNARRLRAISGLDEVSFHMSGTEAVMQAVRLARYHTGRRHLVRFCGAYHGWWEDVQPGIGNPLPPRETYTLKEMDGDTLNVLDSRKDIACVLV
;
A
#
# COMPACT_ATOMS: atom_id res chain seq x y z
N LYS A 1 -15.88 7.10 -16.93
CA LYS A 1 -16.39 5.89 -17.66
C LYS A 1 -16.93 6.20 -19.07
N ARG A 2 -17.70 7.29 -19.29
CA ARG A 2 -18.25 7.61 -20.65
C ARG A 2 -17.14 7.94 -21.65
N VAL A 3 -16.15 8.75 -21.26
CA VAL A 3 -15.03 9.14 -22.12
C VAL A 3 -14.06 7.96 -22.34
N ALA A 4 -13.81 7.13 -21.32
CA ALA A 4 -12.95 5.96 -21.44
C ALA A 4 -13.50 4.92 -22.45
N ARG A 5 -14.81 4.86 -22.65
CA ARG A 5 -15.44 3.98 -23.66
C ARG A 5 -15.16 4.41 -25.12
N LEU A 6 -14.69 5.63 -25.32
CA LEU A 6 -14.32 6.16 -26.64
C LEU A 6 -12.86 5.82 -26.99
N ILE A 7 -12.09 5.25 -26.07
CA ILE A 7 -10.70 4.86 -26.29
C ILE A 7 -10.71 3.39 -26.75
N PRO A 8 -10.23 3.07 -27.95
CA PRO A 8 -10.36 1.73 -28.55
C PRO A 8 -9.76 0.59 -27.74
N TYR A 9 -8.81 0.88 -26.84
CA TYR A 9 -8.12 -0.10 -26.01
C TYR A 9 -8.77 -0.34 -24.64
N TYR A 10 -9.82 0.41 -24.30
CA TYR A 10 -10.51 0.34 -23.02
C TYR A 10 -11.87 -0.35 -23.17
N GLU A 11 -11.84 -1.63 -23.43
CA GLU A 11 -13.07 -2.42 -23.42
C GLU A 11 -13.29 -2.97 -22.00
N TYR A 12 -14.27 -2.39 -21.29
CA TYR A 12 -14.70 -2.79 -19.94
C TYR A 12 -15.84 -3.81 -19.94
N ASP A 13 -16.08 -4.48 -21.06
CA ASP A 13 -17.11 -5.49 -21.15
C ASP A 13 -16.65 -6.77 -20.48
N GLU A 14 -17.36 -7.17 -19.43
CA GLU A 14 -17.09 -8.41 -18.70
C GLU A 14 -17.14 -9.65 -19.62
N ALA A 15 -17.92 -9.60 -20.70
CA ALA A 15 -17.99 -10.67 -21.71
C ALA A 15 -16.62 -10.92 -22.37
N ARG A 16 -15.77 -9.92 -22.46
CA ARG A 16 -14.43 -9.98 -23.07
C ARG A 16 -13.31 -10.30 -22.08
N PHE A 17 -13.60 -10.47 -20.80
CA PHE A 17 -12.59 -10.76 -19.80
C PHE A 17 -11.66 -11.92 -20.19
N PHE A 18 -12.23 -13.00 -20.74
CA PHE A 18 -11.46 -14.18 -21.13
C PHE A 18 -10.84 -14.09 -22.53
N ALA A 19 -11.24 -13.11 -23.32
CA ALA A 19 -10.80 -12.88 -24.69
C ALA A 19 -10.09 -11.53 -24.89
N ALA A 20 -9.71 -10.83 -23.81
CA ALA A 20 -9.15 -9.47 -23.85
C ALA A 20 -7.83 -9.36 -24.64
N ASP A 21 -7.11 -10.47 -24.78
CA ASP A 21 -5.87 -10.61 -25.55
C ASP A 21 -6.06 -11.17 -26.97
N GLY A 22 -7.31 -11.30 -27.41
CA GLY A 22 -7.63 -11.89 -28.72
C GLY A 22 -7.45 -13.41 -28.81
N ALA A 23 -7.47 -14.11 -27.66
CA ALA A 23 -7.31 -15.56 -27.62
C ALA A 23 -8.37 -16.31 -28.48
N PRO A 24 -8.01 -17.45 -29.10
CA PRO A 24 -8.95 -18.33 -29.81
C PRO A 24 -10.07 -18.85 -28.90
N ASP A 25 -11.23 -19.15 -29.48
CA ASP A 25 -12.42 -19.55 -28.73
C ASP A 25 -12.21 -20.76 -27.81
N GLU A 26 -11.47 -21.76 -28.23
CA GLU A 26 -11.14 -22.91 -27.37
C GLU A 26 -10.35 -22.53 -26.13
N ILE A 27 -9.42 -21.58 -26.25
CA ILE A 27 -8.68 -21.03 -25.11
C ILE A 27 -9.59 -20.20 -24.20
N VAL A 28 -10.51 -19.44 -24.79
CA VAL A 28 -11.52 -18.68 -24.03
C VAL A 28 -12.41 -19.61 -23.22
N GLN A 29 -12.86 -20.74 -23.80
CA GLN A 29 -13.68 -21.72 -23.09
C GLN A 29 -12.88 -22.43 -21.96
N LEU A 30 -11.62 -22.78 -22.21
CA LEU A 30 -10.75 -23.36 -21.18
C LEU A 30 -10.55 -22.38 -20.00
N ARG A 31 -10.32 -21.10 -20.29
CA ARG A 31 -10.20 -20.04 -19.26
C ARG A 31 -11.50 -19.85 -18.47
N ARG A 32 -12.66 -19.86 -19.15
CA ARG A 32 -13.98 -19.78 -18.48
C ARG A 32 -14.19 -20.92 -17.51
N LYS A 33 -13.92 -22.13 -17.95
CA LYS A 33 -14.03 -23.33 -17.10
C LYS A 33 -13.08 -23.23 -15.90
N GLY A 34 -11.79 -22.99 -16.14
CA GLY A 34 -10.80 -22.89 -15.07
C GLY A 34 -11.12 -21.77 -14.06
N PHE A 35 -11.64 -20.62 -14.52
CA PHE A 35 -12.06 -19.55 -13.62
C PHE A 35 -13.31 -19.92 -12.82
N ALA A 36 -14.26 -20.64 -13.38
CA ALA A 36 -15.43 -21.15 -12.66
C ALA A 36 -15.03 -22.16 -11.57
N ASP A 37 -14.12 -23.07 -11.89
CA ASP A 37 -13.57 -24.05 -10.94
C ASP A 37 -12.80 -23.35 -9.81
N LEU A 38 -12.00 -22.35 -10.16
CA LEU A 38 -11.28 -21.51 -9.17
C LEU A 38 -12.26 -20.73 -8.27
N ALA A 39 -13.32 -20.17 -8.83
CA ALA A 39 -14.33 -19.44 -8.06
C ALA A 39 -15.10 -20.38 -7.10
N ALA A 40 -15.33 -21.64 -7.50
CA ALA A 40 -15.92 -22.64 -6.64
C ALA A 40 -14.98 -22.99 -5.47
N LEU A 41 -13.71 -23.22 -5.76
CA LEU A 41 -12.67 -23.46 -4.75
C LEU A 41 -12.57 -22.31 -3.75
N TYR A 42 -12.61 -21.06 -4.20
CA TYR A 42 -12.55 -19.90 -3.31
C TYR A 42 -13.77 -19.83 -2.38
N ARG A 43 -14.96 -20.09 -2.89
CA ARG A 43 -16.18 -20.11 -2.05
C ARG A 43 -16.14 -21.16 -0.96
N GLU A 44 -15.57 -22.32 -1.26
CA GLU A 44 -15.41 -23.41 -0.28
C GLU A 44 -14.30 -23.09 0.73
N ARG A 45 -13.13 -22.69 0.21
CA ARG A 45 -11.90 -22.59 1.00
C ARG A 45 -11.85 -21.37 1.90
N PHE A 46 -12.55 -20.26 1.54
CA PHE A 46 -12.50 -18.97 2.23
C PHE A 46 -13.87 -18.49 2.70
N ALA A 47 -14.78 -19.39 3.02
CA ALA A 47 -16.18 -19.08 3.32
C ALA A 47 -16.33 -18.11 4.51
N ARG A 48 -15.67 -18.40 5.64
CA ARG A 48 -15.72 -17.57 6.86
C ARG A 48 -15.03 -16.24 6.68
N SER A 49 -13.85 -16.26 6.10
CA SER A 49 -13.06 -15.06 5.81
C SER A 49 -13.80 -14.13 4.86
N ALA A 50 -14.46 -14.67 3.82
CA ALA A 50 -15.25 -13.88 2.88
C ALA A 50 -16.51 -13.28 3.52
N ALA A 51 -17.20 -14.03 4.39
CA ALA A 51 -18.37 -13.55 5.12
C ALA A 51 -17.99 -12.37 6.04
N LEU A 52 -16.98 -12.54 6.88
CA LEU A 52 -16.52 -11.49 7.79
C LEU A 52 -15.98 -10.26 7.04
N SER A 53 -15.30 -10.46 5.90
CA SER A 53 -14.84 -9.35 5.06
C SER A 53 -16.00 -8.54 4.49
N SER A 54 -17.09 -9.21 4.13
CA SER A 54 -18.30 -8.54 3.63
C SER A 54 -18.98 -7.74 4.74
N GLU A 55 -19.14 -8.31 5.92
CA GLU A 55 -19.70 -7.65 7.11
C GLU A 55 -18.87 -6.42 7.53
N ALA A 56 -17.56 -6.58 7.65
CA ALA A 56 -16.66 -5.49 8.01
C ALA A 56 -16.69 -4.34 6.98
N ALA A 57 -16.84 -4.65 5.69
CA ALA A 57 -16.94 -3.65 4.65
C ALA A 57 -18.20 -2.79 4.74
N GLU A 58 -19.28 -3.30 5.34
CA GLU A 58 -20.51 -2.51 5.60
C GLU A 58 -20.30 -1.45 6.68
N SER A 59 -19.38 -1.71 7.62
CA SER A 59 -19.15 -0.87 8.80
C SER A 59 -17.88 -0.03 8.71
N ILE A 60 -16.92 -0.39 7.86
CA ILE A 60 -15.64 0.29 7.72
C ILE A 60 -15.54 0.91 6.32
N SER A 61 -15.79 2.21 6.23
CA SER A 61 -15.81 2.95 4.96
C SER A 61 -14.49 2.85 4.17
N ASP A 62 -13.35 2.82 4.86
CA ASP A 62 -12.03 2.70 4.25
C ASP A 62 -11.84 1.39 3.48
N LEU A 63 -12.46 0.30 3.92
CA LEU A 63 -12.39 -0.98 3.20
C LEU A 63 -13.13 -0.91 1.87
N GLN A 64 -14.26 -0.21 1.80
CA GLN A 64 -15.00 0.00 0.55
C GLN A 64 -14.19 0.83 -0.43
N PHE A 65 -13.62 1.95 0.04
CA PHE A 65 -12.78 2.83 -0.76
C PHE A 65 -11.53 2.10 -1.27
N THR A 66 -10.78 1.47 -0.39
CA THR A 66 -9.56 0.72 -0.72
C THR A 66 -9.83 -0.39 -1.72
N ALA A 67 -10.88 -1.18 -1.50
CA ALA A 67 -11.28 -2.24 -2.41
C ALA A 67 -11.66 -1.72 -3.81
N SER A 68 -12.20 -0.50 -3.89
CA SER A 68 -12.65 0.07 -5.16
C SER A 68 -11.54 0.70 -6.00
N TYR A 69 -10.50 1.26 -5.36
CA TYR A 69 -9.58 2.17 -6.04
C TYR A 69 -8.09 1.83 -5.90
N ARG A 70 -7.71 0.96 -4.98
CA ARG A 70 -6.30 0.70 -4.66
C ARG A 70 -5.49 0.11 -5.82
N VAL A 71 -6.08 -0.78 -6.60
CA VAL A 71 -5.44 -1.39 -7.77
C VAL A 71 -6.32 -1.16 -8.99
N PRO A 72 -5.99 -0.21 -9.86
CA PRO A 72 -6.74 0.01 -11.09
C PRO A 72 -6.48 -1.14 -12.06
N PHE A 73 -7.45 -2.02 -12.15
CA PHE A 73 -7.47 -3.13 -13.11
C PHE A 73 -8.84 -3.15 -13.76
N GLN A 74 -8.88 -3.17 -15.09
CA GLN A 74 -10.13 -2.99 -15.85
C GLN A 74 -11.22 -4.01 -15.52
N PHE A 75 -10.85 -5.24 -15.16
CA PHE A 75 -11.77 -6.30 -14.76
C PHE A 75 -11.83 -6.54 -13.24
N SER A 76 -11.29 -5.63 -12.45
CA SER A 76 -11.16 -5.79 -11.00
C SER A 76 -12.49 -6.09 -10.30
N ARG A 77 -13.60 -5.51 -10.78
CA ARG A 77 -14.93 -5.78 -10.24
C ARG A 77 -15.34 -7.22 -10.50
N TYR A 78 -15.21 -7.70 -11.74
CA TYR A 78 -15.55 -9.05 -12.14
C TYR A 78 -14.81 -10.12 -11.32
N VAL A 79 -13.50 -9.92 -11.13
CA VAL A 79 -12.64 -10.82 -10.36
C VAL A 79 -13.01 -10.79 -8.88
N ARG A 80 -13.13 -9.60 -8.27
CA ARG A 80 -13.42 -9.46 -6.83
C ARG A 80 -14.78 -10.02 -6.42
N GLU A 81 -15.78 -9.92 -7.27
CA GLU A 81 -17.10 -10.49 -7.00
C GLU A 81 -17.09 -12.02 -6.96
N ARG A 82 -16.15 -12.67 -7.64
CA ARG A 82 -16.08 -14.12 -7.81
C ARG A 82 -14.96 -14.80 -7.03
N LEU A 83 -13.81 -14.14 -6.87
CA LEU A 83 -12.68 -14.63 -6.09
C LEU A 83 -12.60 -13.86 -4.76
N LYS A 84 -13.56 -14.13 -3.89
CA LYS A 84 -13.58 -13.54 -2.54
C LYS A 84 -12.65 -14.34 -1.64
N GLY A 85 -11.42 -13.87 -1.47
CA GLY A 85 -10.53 -14.28 -0.38
C GLY A 85 -10.75 -13.37 0.83
N GLY A 86 -10.48 -13.85 2.02
CA GLY A 86 -10.56 -13.03 3.22
C GLY A 86 -9.28 -12.25 3.48
N GLY A 87 -9.43 -11.08 4.11
CA GLY A 87 -8.31 -10.28 4.64
C GLY A 87 -8.06 -10.50 6.13
N PHE A 88 -8.68 -11.51 6.75
CA PHE A 88 -8.58 -11.77 8.17
C PHE A 88 -7.65 -12.94 8.47
N LEU A 89 -6.66 -12.69 9.31
CA LEU A 89 -5.69 -13.68 9.76
C LEU A 89 -5.85 -13.89 11.26
N GLN A 90 -5.73 -15.14 11.72
CA GLN A 90 -5.81 -15.49 13.13
C GLN A 90 -4.47 -15.89 13.74
N ALA A 91 -3.50 -16.31 12.93
CA ALA A 91 -2.18 -16.74 13.40
C ALA A 91 -1.10 -16.51 12.34
N SER A 92 0.14 -16.54 12.80
CA SER A 92 1.31 -16.52 11.93
C SER A 92 2.46 -17.31 12.56
N THR A 93 3.32 -17.92 11.74
CA THR A 93 4.50 -18.67 12.20
C THR A 93 5.56 -18.67 11.11
N GLY A 94 6.79 -18.30 11.45
CA GLY A 94 7.88 -18.23 10.47
C GLY A 94 7.54 -17.26 9.34
N VAL A 95 7.27 -17.78 8.15
CA VAL A 95 6.89 -17.02 6.94
C VAL A 95 5.47 -17.34 6.47
N LYS A 96 4.68 -17.99 7.32
CA LYS A 96 3.31 -18.38 7.01
C LYS A 96 2.30 -17.63 7.87
N VAL A 97 1.11 -17.48 7.31
CA VAL A 97 -0.07 -16.94 7.97
C VAL A 97 -1.20 -17.96 7.91
N THR A 98 -2.07 -17.95 8.92
CA THR A 98 -3.27 -18.79 8.98
C THR A 98 -4.50 -17.90 8.97
N ASP A 99 -5.43 -18.11 8.06
CA ASP A 99 -6.68 -17.38 7.98
C ASP A 99 -7.76 -17.92 8.92
N LEU A 100 -8.95 -17.33 8.88
CA LEU A 100 -10.10 -17.76 9.72
C LEU A 100 -10.67 -19.12 9.32
N ASP A 101 -10.42 -19.58 8.11
CA ASP A 101 -10.87 -20.86 7.59
C ASP A 101 -9.86 -21.99 7.87
N GLY A 102 -8.72 -21.66 8.51
CA GLY A 102 -7.66 -22.60 8.84
C GLY A 102 -6.67 -22.85 7.70
N ASN A 103 -6.72 -22.08 6.63
CA ASN A 103 -5.76 -22.21 5.55
C ASN A 103 -4.40 -21.67 5.98
N GLU A 104 -3.36 -22.46 5.85
CA GLU A 104 -1.97 -21.99 5.91
C GLU A 104 -1.54 -21.43 4.56
N LEU A 105 -1.05 -20.21 4.56
CA LEU A 105 -0.61 -19.48 3.38
C LEU A 105 0.80 -18.94 3.59
N TYR A 106 1.63 -18.91 2.54
CA TYR A 106 2.89 -18.20 2.57
C TYR A 106 2.64 -16.68 2.43
N ASP A 107 3.26 -15.89 3.30
CA ASP A 107 3.25 -14.43 3.14
C ASP A 107 4.33 -14.00 2.13
N LEU A 108 3.92 -13.86 0.87
CA LEU A 108 4.79 -13.40 -0.21
C LEU A 108 4.98 -11.88 -0.23
N THR A 109 4.19 -11.16 0.55
CA THR A 109 4.27 -9.69 0.61
C THR A 109 5.25 -9.21 1.68
N GLY A 110 5.51 -10.04 2.68
CA GLY A 110 6.34 -9.69 3.83
C GLY A 110 5.89 -8.42 4.53
N SER A 111 4.58 -8.15 4.55
CA SER A 111 3.98 -6.90 5.06
C SER A 111 4.65 -5.65 4.46
N TYR A 112 4.74 -5.60 3.14
CA TYR A 112 5.42 -4.54 2.37
C TYR A 112 6.92 -4.38 2.71
N GLY A 113 7.61 -5.49 3.00
CA GLY A 113 9.04 -5.51 3.32
C GLY A 113 9.38 -5.28 4.79
N VAL A 114 8.38 -5.11 5.66
CA VAL A 114 8.61 -4.96 7.11
C VAL A 114 9.00 -6.29 7.75
N ASN A 115 8.43 -7.40 7.29
CA ASN A 115 8.58 -8.71 7.91
C ASN A 115 9.80 -9.50 7.36
N VAL A 116 10.99 -8.89 7.42
CA VAL A 116 12.23 -9.47 6.85
C VAL A 116 12.73 -10.70 7.62
N PHE A 117 12.54 -10.73 8.95
CA PHE A 117 13.08 -11.78 9.83
C PHE A 117 12.04 -12.84 10.22
N GLY A 118 10.84 -12.78 9.64
CA GLY A 118 9.73 -13.67 9.94
C GLY A 118 8.95 -13.27 11.19
N TYR A 119 7.75 -13.82 11.30
CA TYR A 119 6.78 -13.43 12.32
C TYR A 119 7.23 -13.71 13.76
N ASP A 120 7.93 -14.83 13.98
CA ASP A 120 8.34 -15.23 15.32
C ASP A 120 9.33 -14.26 15.94
N PHE A 121 10.25 -13.74 15.13
CA PHE A 121 11.19 -12.71 15.54
C PHE A 121 10.47 -11.42 15.98
N TYR A 122 9.55 -10.92 15.16
CA TYR A 122 8.82 -9.68 15.48
C TYR A 122 7.90 -9.85 16.67
N ARG A 123 7.26 -11.02 16.85
CA ARG A 123 6.48 -11.30 18.06
C ARG A 123 7.34 -11.24 19.32
N SER A 124 8.55 -11.78 19.28
CA SER A 124 9.47 -11.68 20.42
C SER A 124 9.88 -10.23 20.73
N CYS A 125 10.14 -9.44 19.70
CA CYS A 125 10.42 -8.00 19.85
C CYS A 125 9.22 -7.23 20.43
N ILE A 126 8.00 -7.53 19.97
CA ILE A 126 6.78 -6.90 20.51
C ILE A 126 6.57 -7.28 21.98
N ALA A 127 6.73 -8.56 22.32
CA ALA A 127 6.59 -9.03 23.69
C ALA A 127 7.62 -8.37 24.63
N GLU A 128 8.88 -8.30 24.22
CA GLU A 128 9.94 -7.63 24.97
C GLU A 128 9.66 -6.13 25.11
N GLY A 129 9.31 -5.44 24.02
CA GLY A 129 8.97 -4.01 24.04
C GLY A 129 7.79 -3.71 24.96
N SER A 130 6.73 -4.52 24.89
CA SER A 130 5.55 -4.39 25.76
C SER A 130 5.90 -4.59 27.24
N ALA A 131 6.72 -5.60 27.54
CA ALA A 131 7.16 -5.87 28.91
C ALA A 131 7.97 -4.70 29.49
N ARG A 132 8.83 -4.07 28.70
CA ARG A 132 9.66 -2.93 29.13
C ARG A 132 8.83 -1.71 29.54
N VAL A 133 7.71 -1.46 28.87
CA VAL A 133 6.89 -0.26 29.10
C VAL A 133 5.61 -0.52 29.90
N ALA A 134 5.33 -1.77 30.26
CA ALA A 134 4.08 -2.17 30.91
C ALA A 134 3.77 -1.41 32.22
N ALA A 135 4.78 -1.08 32.99
CA ALA A 135 4.60 -0.36 34.26
C ALA A 135 4.27 1.13 34.09
N LEU A 136 4.53 1.70 32.90
CA LEU A 136 4.27 3.13 32.66
C LEU A 136 2.81 3.42 32.33
N GLY A 137 2.16 2.53 31.58
CA GLY A 137 0.82 2.76 31.06
C GLY A 137 0.77 3.90 30.02
N PRO A 138 -0.42 4.43 29.69
CA PRO A 138 -0.59 5.53 28.73
C PRO A 138 -0.26 6.87 29.41
N VAL A 139 0.90 7.44 29.12
CA VAL A 139 1.34 8.74 29.61
C VAL A 139 1.54 9.70 28.45
N LEU A 140 0.97 10.90 28.55
CA LEU A 140 1.16 11.98 27.58
C LEU A 140 2.10 13.03 28.12
N GLY A 141 2.94 13.60 27.25
CA GLY A 141 3.86 14.69 27.61
C GLY A 141 5.14 14.26 28.34
N ALA A 142 5.35 12.95 28.54
CA ALA A 142 6.55 12.37 29.10
C ALA A 142 6.99 11.15 28.28
N TYR A 143 8.25 10.77 28.40
CA TYR A 143 8.83 9.67 27.64
C TYR A 143 9.39 8.58 28.58
N HIS A 144 9.25 7.33 28.15
CA HIS A 144 9.98 6.24 28.76
C HIS A 144 11.48 6.33 28.40
N PRO A 145 12.41 6.01 29.29
CA PRO A 145 13.86 6.11 29.02
C PRO A 145 14.34 5.34 27.79
N VAL A 146 13.63 4.28 27.37
CA VAL A 146 13.92 3.52 26.16
C VAL A 146 13.92 4.38 24.88
N VAL A 147 13.19 5.51 24.87
CA VAL A 147 13.17 6.43 23.73
C VAL A 147 14.55 7.03 23.46
N ALA A 148 15.28 7.41 24.52
CA ALA A 148 16.64 7.93 24.40
C ALA A 148 17.61 6.86 23.88
N ASP A 149 17.45 5.60 24.32
CA ASP A 149 18.26 4.49 23.81
C ASP A 149 17.98 4.21 22.33
N ASN A 150 16.70 4.17 21.93
CA ASN A 150 16.30 4.01 20.54
C ASN A 150 16.83 5.14 19.65
N ALA A 151 16.73 6.39 20.08
CA ALA A 151 17.26 7.53 19.35
C ALA A 151 18.78 7.42 19.13
N ARG A 152 19.52 7.03 20.17
CA ARG A 152 20.98 6.81 20.07
C ARG A 152 21.33 5.71 19.07
N ARG A 153 20.61 4.59 19.07
CA ARG A 153 20.83 3.48 18.15
C ARG A 153 20.48 3.89 16.70
N LEU A 154 19.37 4.58 16.50
CA LEU A 154 18.96 5.06 15.17
C LEU A 154 19.95 6.06 14.59
N ARG A 155 20.48 6.96 15.41
CA ARG A 155 21.56 7.88 15.00
C ARG A 155 22.82 7.12 14.58
N ALA A 156 23.22 6.10 15.35
CA ALA A 156 24.38 5.27 15.01
C ALA A 156 24.20 4.49 13.71
N ILE A 157 22.97 4.00 13.41
CA ILE A 157 22.66 3.25 12.20
C ILE A 157 22.56 4.18 10.98
N SER A 158 21.88 5.32 11.14
CA SER A 158 21.62 6.26 10.03
C SER A 158 22.81 7.17 9.70
N GLY A 159 23.71 7.40 10.66
CA GLY A 159 24.75 8.40 10.56
C GLY A 159 24.25 9.84 10.61
N LEU A 160 22.98 10.08 10.96
CA LEU A 160 22.36 11.40 11.07
C LEU A 160 22.32 11.86 12.52
N ASP A 161 22.30 13.17 12.72
CA ASP A 161 22.35 13.77 14.07
C ASP A 161 21.03 13.69 14.83
N GLU A 162 19.91 13.66 14.13
CA GLU A 162 18.57 13.72 14.70
C GLU A 162 17.65 12.66 14.11
N VAL A 163 16.64 12.26 14.88
CA VAL A 163 15.57 11.36 14.46
C VAL A 163 14.22 11.93 14.90
N SER A 164 13.21 11.70 14.09
CA SER A 164 11.82 12.10 14.35
C SER A 164 10.92 10.88 14.25
N PHE A 165 9.95 10.77 15.17
CA PHE A 165 9.01 9.65 15.21
C PHE A 165 7.62 10.13 14.81
N HIS A 166 6.95 9.37 13.96
CA HIS A 166 5.62 9.66 13.43
C HIS A 166 4.73 8.43 13.48
N MET A 167 3.42 8.65 13.55
CA MET A 167 2.44 7.55 13.63
C MET A 167 2.23 6.83 12.31
N SER A 168 2.61 7.43 11.18
CA SER A 168 2.49 6.83 9.85
C SER A 168 3.60 7.30 8.91
N GLY A 169 3.85 6.52 7.85
CA GLY A 169 4.76 6.92 6.79
C GLY A 169 4.31 8.21 6.08
N THR A 170 3.00 8.43 5.93
CA THR A 170 2.45 9.68 5.38
C THR A 170 2.88 10.88 6.20
N GLU A 171 2.73 10.85 7.53
CA GLU A 171 3.16 11.94 8.40
C GLU A 171 4.66 12.16 8.36
N ALA A 172 5.45 11.09 8.36
CA ALA A 172 6.91 11.19 8.28
C ALA A 172 7.35 11.90 6.99
N VAL A 173 6.80 11.50 5.85
CA VAL A 173 7.11 12.14 4.56
C VAL A 173 6.59 13.57 4.49
N MET A 174 5.39 13.87 5.00
CA MET A 174 4.88 15.25 5.10
C MET A 174 5.83 16.14 5.90
N GLN A 175 6.32 15.67 7.04
CA GLN A 175 7.24 16.46 7.86
C GLN A 175 8.60 16.63 7.18
N ALA A 176 9.12 15.59 6.52
CA ALA A 176 10.36 15.70 5.74
C ALA A 176 10.24 16.76 4.62
N VAL A 177 9.13 16.76 3.89
CA VAL A 177 8.86 17.75 2.84
C VAL A 177 8.74 19.17 3.43
N ARG A 178 8.04 19.32 4.57
CA ARG A 178 7.93 20.63 5.25
C ARG A 178 9.29 21.18 5.68
N LEU A 179 10.14 20.32 6.25
CA LEU A 179 11.50 20.70 6.64
C LEU A 179 12.35 21.08 5.43
N ALA A 180 12.27 20.31 4.34
CA ALA A 180 12.98 20.63 3.10
C ALA A 180 12.55 21.98 2.50
N ARG A 181 11.24 22.25 2.46
CA ARG A 181 10.68 23.54 2.03
C ARG A 181 11.15 24.69 2.94
N TYR A 182 11.10 24.49 4.24
CA TYR A 182 11.54 25.50 5.22
C TYR A 182 13.05 25.82 5.08
N HIS A 183 13.87 24.78 5.00
CA HIS A 183 15.33 24.91 4.91
C HIS A 183 15.78 25.55 3.59
N THR A 184 15.15 25.17 2.48
CA THR A 184 15.55 25.65 1.14
C THR A 184 14.88 26.96 0.72
N GLY A 185 13.78 27.34 1.36
CA GLY A 185 12.90 28.43 0.91
C GLY A 185 12.17 28.13 -0.41
N ARG A 186 12.23 26.89 -0.92
CA ARG A 186 11.65 26.47 -2.19
C ARG A 186 10.34 25.74 -1.95
N ARG A 187 9.48 25.67 -2.98
CA ARG A 187 8.10 25.16 -2.82
C ARG A 187 7.89 23.77 -3.41
N HIS A 188 8.46 23.50 -4.58
CA HIS A 188 8.15 22.29 -5.32
C HIS A 188 8.87 21.07 -4.76
N LEU A 189 8.16 19.96 -4.75
CA LEU A 189 8.75 18.63 -4.60
C LEU A 189 8.72 17.90 -5.94
N VAL A 190 9.62 16.95 -6.10
CA VAL A 190 9.61 15.98 -7.19
C VAL A 190 9.22 14.64 -6.63
N ARG A 191 8.37 13.92 -7.34
CA ARG A 191 8.09 12.50 -7.13
C ARG A 191 8.12 11.76 -8.46
N PHE A 192 8.35 10.46 -8.42
CA PHE A 192 8.34 9.63 -9.62
C PHE A 192 6.97 9.02 -9.88
N CYS A 193 6.67 8.78 -11.17
CA CYS A 193 5.42 8.19 -11.60
C CYS A 193 5.30 6.76 -11.03
N GLY A 194 4.19 6.46 -10.36
CA GLY A 194 3.96 5.17 -9.72
C GLY A 194 4.51 5.01 -8.30
N ALA A 195 5.40 5.89 -7.85
CA ALA A 195 5.92 5.85 -6.49
C ALA A 195 4.85 6.26 -5.47
N TYR A 196 4.84 5.58 -4.31
CA TYR A 196 3.93 5.86 -3.21
C TYR A 196 4.65 6.50 -2.03
N HIS A 197 4.24 7.71 -1.66
CA HIS A 197 4.83 8.51 -0.59
C HIS A 197 3.79 9.01 0.45
N GLY A 198 2.69 8.31 0.57
CA GLY A 198 1.56 8.70 1.40
C GLY A 198 0.35 9.11 0.58
N TRP A 199 -0.66 9.65 1.24
CA TRP A 199 -1.99 9.88 0.66
C TRP A 199 -2.43 11.35 0.66
N TRP A 200 -1.56 12.31 1.00
CA TRP A 200 -1.92 13.72 0.90
C TRP A 200 -1.76 14.27 -0.54
N GLU A 201 -2.33 15.44 -0.79
CA GLU A 201 -2.55 15.99 -2.12
C GLU A 201 -1.27 16.15 -2.96
N ASP A 202 -0.14 16.50 -2.35
CA ASP A 202 1.11 16.73 -3.07
C ASP A 202 1.72 15.43 -3.64
N VAL A 203 1.40 14.27 -3.07
CA VAL A 203 2.05 13.01 -3.46
C VAL A 203 1.11 11.96 -4.04
N GLN A 204 -0.20 12.09 -3.85
CA GLN A 204 -1.18 11.15 -4.40
C GLN A 204 -2.21 11.84 -5.29
N PRO A 205 -1.87 12.18 -6.53
CA PRO A 205 -2.86 12.66 -7.50
C PRO A 205 -3.75 11.50 -7.99
N GLY A 206 -4.93 11.81 -8.43
CA GLY A 206 -5.81 10.86 -9.10
C GLY A 206 -7.05 10.49 -8.30
N ILE A 207 -7.51 9.26 -8.49
CA ILE A 207 -8.79 8.78 -7.90
C ILE A 207 -8.73 8.85 -6.37
N GLY A 208 -9.73 9.49 -5.78
CA GLY A 208 -9.82 9.70 -4.33
C GLY A 208 -9.19 10.99 -3.83
N ASN A 209 -8.42 11.68 -4.67
CA ASN A 209 -7.91 13.01 -4.38
C ASN A 209 -8.57 14.02 -5.33
N PRO A 210 -9.50 14.87 -4.85
CA PRO A 210 -10.23 15.82 -5.69
C PRO A 210 -9.37 17.01 -6.13
N LEU A 211 -8.25 17.25 -5.46
CA LEU A 211 -7.38 18.38 -5.74
C LEU A 211 -6.14 17.93 -6.53
N PRO A 212 -5.77 18.63 -7.61
CA PRO A 212 -4.50 18.37 -8.28
C PRO A 212 -3.33 18.78 -7.36
N PRO A 213 -2.20 18.09 -7.39
CA PRO A 213 -1.00 18.54 -6.71
C PRO A 213 -0.56 19.89 -7.29
N ARG A 214 -0.40 20.89 -6.43
CA ARG A 214 -0.12 22.28 -6.85
C ARG A 214 1.36 22.57 -7.01
N GLU A 215 2.17 22.02 -6.13
CA GLU A 215 3.60 22.30 -6.01
C GLU A 215 4.41 21.00 -6.13
N THR A 216 4.07 20.19 -7.13
CA THR A 216 4.67 18.88 -7.36
C THR A 216 4.95 18.63 -8.83
N TYR A 217 6.17 18.25 -9.13
CA TYR A 217 6.55 17.69 -10.43
C TYR A 217 6.47 16.17 -10.34
N THR A 218 5.65 15.56 -11.20
CA THR A 218 5.63 14.10 -11.38
C THR A 218 6.49 13.76 -12.58
N LEU A 219 7.61 13.11 -12.36
CA LEU A 219 8.60 12.80 -13.37
C LEU A 219 8.65 11.28 -13.63
N LYS A 220 9.21 10.89 -14.75
CA LYS A 220 9.41 9.50 -15.11
C LYS A 220 10.78 9.05 -14.64
N GLU A 221 10.87 7.87 -14.06
CA GLU A 221 12.15 7.26 -13.70
C GLU A 221 13.00 6.92 -14.94
N MET A 222 14.31 6.94 -14.77
CA MET A 222 15.29 6.53 -15.80
C MET A 222 15.13 7.26 -17.15
N ASP A 223 14.72 8.52 -17.12
CA ASP A 223 14.45 9.34 -18.32
C ASP A 223 15.38 10.57 -18.37
N GLY A 224 15.97 10.81 -19.54
CA GLY A 224 16.89 11.95 -19.75
C GLY A 224 16.20 13.30 -19.52
N ASP A 225 14.93 13.45 -19.90
CA ASP A 225 14.18 14.68 -19.67
C ASP A 225 13.95 14.96 -18.18
N THR A 226 13.88 13.93 -17.36
CA THR A 226 13.85 14.06 -15.90
C THR A 226 15.10 14.75 -15.36
N LEU A 227 16.28 14.38 -15.86
CA LEU A 227 17.55 15.02 -15.49
C LEU A 227 17.58 16.49 -15.91
N ASN A 228 17.05 16.82 -17.10
CA ASN A 228 16.95 18.18 -17.58
C ASN A 228 16.04 19.03 -16.68
N VAL A 229 14.92 18.48 -16.19
CA VAL A 229 14.04 19.16 -15.23
C VAL A 229 14.77 19.39 -13.91
N LEU A 230 15.44 18.40 -13.37
CA LEU A 230 16.17 18.52 -12.09
C LEU A 230 17.30 19.54 -12.16
N ASP A 231 17.97 19.65 -13.28
CA ASP A 231 19.06 20.63 -13.49
C ASP A 231 18.54 22.07 -13.70
N SER A 232 17.49 22.21 -14.51
CA SER A 232 16.98 23.53 -14.92
C SER A 232 16.10 24.21 -13.86
N ARG A 233 15.33 23.44 -13.07
CA ARG A 233 14.40 23.99 -12.10
C ARG A 233 15.10 24.37 -10.80
N LYS A 234 14.93 25.64 -10.39
CA LYS A 234 15.53 26.17 -9.16
C LYS A 234 14.54 26.27 -7.99
N ASP A 235 13.30 25.88 -8.19
CA ASP A 235 12.19 25.93 -7.24
C ASP A 235 11.95 24.60 -6.50
N ILE A 236 12.75 23.58 -6.79
CA ILE A 236 12.65 22.24 -6.18
C ILE A 236 13.26 22.26 -4.78
N ALA A 237 12.45 21.92 -3.77
CA ALA A 237 12.86 21.78 -2.38
C ALA A 237 13.45 20.40 -2.08
N CYS A 238 12.85 19.34 -2.65
CA CYS A 238 13.28 17.95 -2.44
C CYS A 238 12.82 17.03 -3.57
N VAL A 239 13.46 15.88 -3.65
CA VAL A 239 13.09 14.76 -4.52
C VAL A 239 12.73 13.58 -3.62
N LEU A 240 11.55 13.01 -3.82
CA LEU A 240 11.11 11.79 -3.14
C LEU A 240 11.40 10.58 -4.04
N VAL A 241 12.14 9.62 -3.48
CA VAL A 241 12.58 8.38 -4.15
C VAL A 241 12.05 7.16 -3.43
#